data_ba1ec3ce050b70b7622672a5e330e109
#
_entry.id   ba1ec3ce050b70b7622672a5e330e109
#
_cell.length_a   1.000
_cell.length_b   1.000
_cell.length_c   1.000
_cell.angle_alpha   90.00
_cell.angle_beta   90.00
_cell.angle_gamma   90.00
#
_symmetry.space_group_name_H-M   'P 1'
#
loop_
_entity.id
_entity.type
_entity.pdbx_description
1 polymer ?
#
loop_
_entity_poly.entity_id
_entity_poly.type
_entity_poly.pdbx_seq_one_letter_code
_entity_poly.pdbx_strand_id
1 'polypeptide(L)'
;MQMNLQLHYVVSDITGTTGMKIIRAIVAGTQNPATLAKFRDSRCRASEQVICQALTGNFRAEHLFALRQAVELYDTYQQKIADCDIELERALGELNAGREVPTTNLPKKRNRSRQKNEPTADIHSALFTLAGGVDLTQIHGLGPYSALRLVAECGTDMTRWPTVKHFTSWLTLAPGNKISGGKVLSSRTR
;
A
#
# COMPACT_ATOMS: atom_id res chain seq x y z
N MET A 1 9.30 24.39 4.09
CA MET A 1 9.22 24.01 2.66
C MET A 1 10.02 25.03 1.85
N GLN A 2 11.01 24.57 1.09
CA GLN A 2 11.97 25.44 0.40
C GLN A 2 11.33 26.31 -0.68
N MET A 3 10.36 25.81 -1.43
CA MET A 3 9.68 26.54 -2.52
C MET A 3 8.46 27.34 -2.07
N ASN A 4 8.06 27.24 -0.83
CA ASN A 4 6.82 27.81 -0.28
C ASN A 4 5.54 27.41 -1.06
N LEU A 5 5.57 26.29 -1.80
CA LEU A 5 4.40 25.73 -2.48
C LEU A 5 3.57 24.92 -1.49
N GLN A 6 2.27 25.16 -1.47
CA GLN A 6 1.33 24.53 -0.53
C GLN A 6 0.46 23.45 -1.20
N LEU A 7 0.97 22.81 -2.25
CA LEU A 7 0.25 21.80 -3.02
C LEU A 7 -0.32 20.67 -2.14
N HIS A 8 0.42 20.27 -1.10
CA HIS A 8 0.01 19.19 -0.18
C HIS A 8 -1.23 19.51 0.67
N TYR A 9 -1.63 20.78 0.77
CA TYR A 9 -2.87 21.16 1.46
C TYR A 9 -4.09 21.11 0.53
N VAL A 10 -3.88 21.19 -0.77
CA VAL A 10 -4.97 21.30 -1.75
C VAL A 10 -5.20 20.02 -2.55
N VAL A 11 -4.27 19.06 -2.49
CA VAL A 11 -4.45 17.72 -3.05
C VAL A 11 -4.41 16.68 -1.93
N SER A 12 -5.24 15.66 -2.05
CA SER A 12 -5.30 14.58 -1.05
C SER A 12 -4.04 13.71 -1.01
N ASP A 13 -3.37 13.56 -2.15
CA ASP A 13 -2.10 12.85 -2.31
C ASP A 13 -1.23 13.58 -3.33
N ILE A 14 -0.08 14.06 -2.87
CA ILE A 14 0.89 14.77 -3.71
C ILE A 14 1.49 13.86 -4.79
N THR A 15 1.55 12.55 -4.54
CA THR A 15 2.00 11.55 -5.50
C THR A 15 0.84 10.96 -6.33
N GLY A 16 -0.37 11.47 -6.15
CA GLY A 16 -1.54 11.13 -6.97
C GLY A 16 -1.52 11.81 -8.35
N THR A 17 -2.54 11.54 -9.15
CA THR A 17 -2.62 12.00 -10.55
C THR A 17 -2.41 13.49 -10.71
N THR A 18 -3.12 14.32 -9.94
CA THR A 18 -2.99 15.80 -10.00
C THR A 18 -1.62 16.25 -9.51
N GLY A 19 -1.18 15.76 -8.35
CA GLY A 19 0.08 16.16 -7.74
C GLY A 19 1.28 15.85 -8.64
N MET A 20 1.38 14.62 -9.15
CA MET A 20 2.49 14.22 -10.02
C MET A 20 2.49 14.94 -11.38
N LYS A 21 1.32 15.22 -11.98
CA LYS A 21 1.25 16.04 -13.19
C LYS A 21 1.82 17.44 -12.97
N ILE A 22 1.43 18.09 -11.87
CA ILE A 22 1.92 19.43 -11.50
C ILE A 22 3.43 19.39 -11.22
N ILE A 23 3.90 18.44 -10.41
CA ILE A 23 5.32 18.31 -10.04
C ILE A 23 6.18 18.08 -11.29
N ARG A 24 5.78 17.20 -12.19
CA ARG A 24 6.51 16.94 -13.45
C ARG A 24 6.51 18.15 -14.35
N ALA A 25 5.43 18.91 -14.44
CA ALA A 25 5.37 20.16 -15.20
C ALA A 25 6.32 21.23 -14.62
N ILE A 26 6.42 21.32 -13.27
CA ILE A 26 7.38 22.20 -12.61
C ILE A 26 8.82 21.79 -12.96
N VAL A 27 9.14 20.51 -12.88
CA VAL A 27 10.48 19.97 -13.25
C VAL A 27 10.79 20.21 -14.73
N ALA A 28 9.77 20.17 -15.60
CA ALA A 28 9.88 20.51 -17.02
C ALA A 28 10.00 22.02 -17.31
N GLY A 29 9.98 22.87 -16.28
CA GLY A 29 10.19 24.33 -16.40
C GLY A 29 8.91 25.16 -16.36
N THR A 30 7.73 24.56 -16.21
CA THR A 30 6.48 25.34 -16.08
C THR A 30 6.41 25.93 -14.67
N GLN A 31 6.39 27.26 -14.57
CA GLN A 31 6.35 27.98 -13.29
C GLN A 31 5.07 28.82 -13.12
N ASN A 32 4.24 28.95 -14.17
CA ASN A 32 3.03 29.74 -14.10
C ASN A 32 1.95 28.97 -13.31
N PRO A 33 1.49 29.48 -12.14
CA PRO A 33 0.52 28.81 -11.29
C PRO A 33 -0.82 28.52 -12.00
N ALA A 34 -1.29 29.42 -12.87
CA ALA A 34 -2.52 29.26 -13.60
C ALA A 34 -2.43 28.12 -14.62
N THR A 35 -1.28 27.96 -15.27
CA THR A 35 -1.03 26.81 -16.17
C THR A 35 -0.94 25.52 -15.42
N LEU A 36 -0.23 25.52 -14.28
CA LEU A 36 -0.09 24.33 -13.41
C LEU A 36 -1.44 23.87 -12.82
N ALA A 37 -2.29 24.82 -12.46
CA ALA A 37 -3.61 24.51 -11.90
C ALA A 37 -4.55 23.79 -12.89
N LYS A 38 -4.34 23.95 -14.20
CA LYS A 38 -5.11 23.25 -15.26
C LYS A 38 -4.86 21.73 -15.29
N PHE A 39 -3.78 21.24 -14.66
CA PHE A 39 -3.53 19.80 -14.51
C PHE A 39 -4.42 19.13 -13.45
N ARG A 40 -5.36 19.89 -12.86
CA ARG A 40 -6.34 19.38 -11.92
C ARG A 40 -7.15 18.24 -12.52
N ASP A 41 -7.25 17.11 -11.83
CA ASP A 41 -8.18 16.03 -12.15
C ASP A 41 -9.60 16.39 -11.71
N SER A 42 -10.62 15.95 -12.45
CA SER A 42 -12.04 16.23 -12.15
C SER A 42 -12.46 15.78 -10.74
N ARG A 43 -11.85 14.75 -10.21
CA ARG A 43 -12.08 14.20 -8.86
C ARG A 43 -11.42 15.01 -7.75
N CYS A 44 -10.55 15.98 -8.08
CA CYS A 44 -9.91 16.82 -7.08
C CYS A 44 -10.93 17.75 -6.42
N ARG A 45 -10.98 17.78 -5.09
CA ARG A 45 -11.93 18.61 -4.34
C ARG A 45 -11.64 20.09 -4.42
N ALA A 46 -10.36 20.49 -4.43
CA ALA A 46 -9.95 21.87 -4.56
C ALA A 46 -10.27 22.41 -5.96
N SER A 47 -10.72 23.66 -6.04
CA SER A 47 -10.93 24.34 -7.30
C SER A 47 -9.59 24.70 -7.96
N GLU A 48 -9.61 24.97 -9.27
CA GLU A 48 -8.44 25.43 -10.01
C GLU A 48 -7.85 26.73 -9.40
N GLN A 49 -8.70 27.63 -8.95
CA GLN A 49 -8.30 28.88 -8.33
C GLN A 49 -7.54 28.65 -7.01
N VAL A 50 -8.02 27.73 -6.17
CA VAL A 50 -7.36 27.36 -4.90
C VAL A 50 -6.02 26.69 -5.16
N ILE A 51 -5.94 25.83 -6.16
CA ILE A 51 -4.67 25.20 -6.56
C ILE A 51 -3.70 26.25 -7.11
N CYS A 52 -4.17 27.18 -7.92
CA CYS A 52 -3.35 28.28 -8.44
C CYS A 52 -2.73 29.11 -7.31
N GLN A 53 -3.51 29.47 -6.29
CA GLN A 53 -3.01 30.20 -5.12
C GLN A 53 -1.96 29.38 -4.34
N ALA A 54 -2.19 28.08 -4.15
CA ALA A 54 -1.28 27.19 -3.46
C ALA A 54 0.05 26.95 -4.21
N LEU A 55 0.08 27.22 -5.52
CA LEU A 55 1.26 27.11 -6.38
C LEU A 55 2.03 28.43 -6.55
N THR A 56 1.57 29.50 -5.92
CA THR A 56 2.32 30.77 -5.88
C THR A 56 3.46 30.63 -4.89
N GLY A 57 4.69 30.61 -5.39
CA GLY A 57 5.87 30.36 -4.56
C GLY A 57 7.17 30.75 -5.25
N ASN A 58 8.28 30.18 -4.78
CA ASN A 58 9.62 30.52 -5.20
C ASN A 58 10.29 29.36 -5.95
N PHE A 59 10.54 29.55 -7.24
CA PHE A 59 11.11 28.54 -8.15
C PHE A 59 12.61 28.76 -8.37
N ARG A 60 13.42 28.84 -7.28
CA ARG A 60 14.87 28.95 -7.40
C ARG A 60 15.49 27.71 -8.04
N ALA A 61 16.63 27.89 -8.71
CA ALA A 61 17.32 26.82 -9.42
C ALA A 61 17.71 25.66 -8.51
N GLU A 62 18.18 25.95 -7.29
CA GLU A 62 18.54 24.94 -6.30
C GLU A 62 17.34 24.11 -5.83
N HIS A 63 16.17 24.74 -5.71
CA HIS A 63 14.94 24.03 -5.35
C HIS A 63 14.43 23.13 -6.48
N LEU A 64 14.51 23.61 -7.72
CA LEU A 64 14.14 22.83 -8.91
C LEU A 64 15.10 21.65 -9.09
N PHE A 65 16.39 21.85 -8.83
CA PHE A 65 17.37 20.76 -8.83
C PHE A 65 16.99 19.67 -7.81
N ALA A 66 16.76 20.06 -6.55
CA ALA A 66 16.36 19.12 -5.50
C ALA A 66 15.04 18.39 -5.83
N LEU A 67 14.06 19.11 -6.39
CA LEU A 67 12.78 18.51 -6.81
C LEU A 67 12.98 17.50 -7.94
N ARG A 68 13.83 17.78 -8.91
CA ARG A 68 14.16 16.84 -10.00
C ARG A 68 14.77 15.57 -9.45
N GLN A 69 15.76 15.68 -8.57
CA GLN A 69 16.37 14.51 -7.93
C GLN A 69 15.34 13.66 -7.16
N ALA A 70 14.42 14.31 -6.44
CA ALA A 70 13.35 13.61 -5.72
C ALA A 70 12.38 12.87 -6.66
N VAL A 71 12.06 13.46 -7.81
CA VAL A 71 11.20 12.82 -8.84
C VAL A 71 11.91 11.64 -9.48
N GLU A 72 13.19 11.75 -9.82
CA GLU A 72 13.98 10.66 -10.38
C GLU A 72 14.08 9.48 -9.41
N LEU A 73 14.33 9.75 -8.12
CA LEU A 73 14.32 8.71 -7.08
C LEU A 73 12.93 8.06 -6.95
N TYR A 74 11.87 8.86 -6.94
CA TYR A 74 10.50 8.36 -6.90
C TYR A 74 10.24 7.40 -8.07
N ASP A 75 10.59 7.79 -9.29
CA ASP A 75 10.40 6.97 -10.49
C ASP A 75 11.22 5.68 -10.42
N THR A 76 12.46 5.76 -9.93
CA THR A 76 13.31 4.58 -9.68
C THR A 76 12.66 3.61 -8.71
N TYR A 77 12.13 4.12 -7.58
CA TYR A 77 11.44 3.25 -6.61
C TYR A 77 10.14 2.66 -7.18
N GLN A 78 9.38 3.41 -7.97
CA GLN A 78 8.18 2.86 -8.63
C GLN A 78 8.54 1.74 -9.60
N GLN A 79 9.65 1.89 -10.36
CA GLN A 79 10.15 0.81 -11.22
C GLN A 79 10.57 -0.41 -10.40
N LYS A 80 11.29 -0.23 -9.29
CA LYS A 80 11.69 -1.34 -8.42
C LYS A 80 10.50 -2.06 -7.78
N ILE A 81 9.44 -1.33 -7.44
CA ILE A 81 8.18 -1.94 -6.96
C ILE A 81 7.55 -2.79 -8.07
N ALA A 82 7.52 -2.29 -9.30
CA ALA A 82 7.00 -3.05 -10.45
C ALA A 82 7.82 -4.32 -10.73
N ASP A 83 9.17 -4.24 -10.64
CA ASP A 83 10.05 -5.39 -10.76
C ASP A 83 9.74 -6.44 -9.66
N CYS A 84 9.53 -5.99 -8.41
CA CYS A 84 9.14 -6.88 -7.31
C CYS A 84 7.75 -7.51 -7.51
N ASP A 85 6.79 -6.78 -8.10
CA ASP A 85 5.47 -7.32 -8.40
C ASP A 85 5.55 -8.48 -9.40
N ILE A 86 6.41 -8.37 -10.42
CA ILE A 86 6.66 -9.43 -11.41
C ILE A 86 7.25 -10.68 -10.73
N GLU A 87 8.27 -10.50 -9.87
CA GLU A 87 8.88 -11.61 -9.15
C GLU A 87 7.90 -12.25 -8.14
N LEU A 88 7.05 -11.46 -7.51
CA LEU A 88 6.00 -11.95 -6.62
C LEU A 88 5.00 -12.82 -7.39
N GLU A 89 4.57 -12.40 -8.57
CA GLU A 89 3.66 -13.16 -9.41
C GLU A 89 4.28 -14.49 -9.84
N ARG A 90 5.57 -14.46 -10.24
CA ARG A 90 6.34 -15.65 -10.58
C ARG A 90 6.42 -16.62 -9.40
N ALA A 91 6.80 -16.14 -8.21
CA ALA A 91 6.92 -16.95 -7.01
C ALA A 91 5.59 -17.57 -6.58
N LEU A 92 4.49 -16.81 -6.63
CA LEU A 92 3.15 -17.33 -6.35
C LEU A 92 2.73 -18.39 -7.38
N GLY A 93 3.10 -18.22 -8.65
CA GLY A 93 2.89 -19.21 -9.70
C GLY A 93 3.65 -20.51 -9.42
N GLU A 94 4.91 -20.43 -9.02
CA GLU A 94 5.73 -21.59 -8.66
C GLU A 94 5.19 -22.33 -7.42
N LEU A 95 4.76 -21.59 -6.39
CA LEU A 95 4.15 -22.19 -5.20
C LEU A 95 2.81 -22.89 -5.49
N ASN A 96 2.11 -22.46 -6.51
CA ASN A 96 0.87 -23.08 -6.97
C ASN A 96 1.10 -24.17 -8.03
N ALA A 97 2.30 -24.33 -8.54
CA ALA A 97 2.60 -25.34 -9.55
C ALA A 97 2.30 -26.75 -9.01
N GLY A 98 1.52 -27.52 -9.76
CA GLY A 98 1.10 -28.86 -9.37
C GLY A 98 0.01 -28.95 -8.29
N ARG A 99 -0.52 -27.81 -7.82
CA ARG A 99 -1.70 -27.81 -6.93
C ARG A 99 -2.97 -27.95 -7.75
N GLU A 100 -3.94 -28.67 -7.21
CA GLU A 100 -5.27 -28.74 -7.81
C GLU A 100 -5.96 -27.37 -7.71
N VAL A 101 -6.55 -26.92 -8.82
CA VAL A 101 -7.37 -25.71 -8.82
C VAL A 101 -8.64 -26.02 -8.02
N PRO A 102 -8.95 -25.22 -6.98
CA PRO A 102 -10.14 -25.47 -6.17
C PRO A 102 -11.40 -25.50 -7.02
N THR A 103 -12.24 -26.51 -6.83
CA THR A 103 -13.54 -26.64 -7.51
C THR A 103 -14.58 -25.63 -7.02
N THR A 104 -14.34 -25.05 -5.85
CA THR A 104 -15.17 -24.01 -5.25
C THR A 104 -14.96 -22.69 -5.98
N ASN A 105 -16.04 -21.99 -6.31
CA ASN A 105 -15.93 -20.66 -6.90
C ASN A 105 -15.30 -19.67 -5.94
N LEU A 106 -14.29 -18.93 -6.42
CA LEU A 106 -13.68 -17.84 -5.66
C LEU A 106 -14.74 -16.78 -5.34
N PRO A 107 -14.98 -16.43 -4.07
CA PRO A 107 -15.91 -15.37 -3.70
C PRO A 107 -15.52 -14.04 -4.34
N LYS A 108 -16.52 -13.22 -4.68
CA LYS A 108 -16.28 -11.89 -5.26
C LYS A 108 -15.43 -11.05 -4.31
N LYS A 109 -14.41 -10.40 -4.86
CA LYS A 109 -13.62 -9.40 -4.12
C LYS A 109 -14.55 -8.35 -3.50
N ARG A 110 -14.37 -8.07 -2.23
CA ARG A 110 -15.05 -6.93 -1.59
C ARG A 110 -14.59 -5.63 -2.24
N ASN A 111 -15.51 -4.73 -2.56
CA ASN A 111 -15.18 -3.39 -3.04
C ASN A 111 -14.41 -2.65 -1.94
N ARG A 112 -13.12 -2.45 -2.15
CA ARG A 112 -12.26 -1.63 -1.30
C ARG A 112 -11.32 -0.79 -2.15
N SER A 113 -10.92 0.34 -1.62
CA SER A 113 -9.84 1.12 -2.24
C SER A 113 -8.55 0.34 -2.17
N ARG A 114 -7.81 0.28 -3.28
CA ARG A 114 -6.47 -0.29 -3.31
C ARG A 114 -5.55 0.52 -2.40
N GLN A 115 -4.75 -0.17 -1.60
CA GLN A 115 -3.73 0.48 -0.79
C GLN A 115 -2.58 0.95 -1.69
N LYS A 116 -1.94 2.05 -1.30
CA LYS A 116 -0.76 2.54 -2.01
C LYS A 116 0.33 1.48 -1.95
N ASN A 117 1.00 1.24 -3.09
CA ASN A 117 2.03 0.20 -3.26
C ASN A 117 1.55 -1.24 -2.97
N GLU A 118 0.24 -1.48 -3.01
CA GLU A 118 -0.27 -2.84 -3.02
C GLU A 118 0.09 -3.51 -4.35
N PRO A 119 0.59 -4.78 -4.33
CA PRO A 119 0.97 -5.48 -5.55
C PRO A 119 -0.12 -5.49 -6.62
N THR A 120 0.29 -5.42 -7.89
CA THR A 120 -0.63 -5.38 -9.03
C THR A 120 -1.14 -6.75 -9.43
N ALA A 121 -0.40 -7.81 -9.10
CA ALA A 121 -0.74 -9.21 -9.38
C ALA A 121 -2.10 -9.64 -8.79
N ASP A 122 -2.73 -10.66 -9.36
CA ASP A 122 -3.95 -11.24 -8.79
C ASP A 122 -3.64 -12.15 -7.59
N ILE A 123 -3.26 -11.49 -6.49
CA ILE A 123 -2.93 -12.15 -5.22
C ILE A 123 -4.13 -12.96 -4.69
N HIS A 124 -5.36 -12.49 -4.90
CA HIS A 124 -6.55 -13.13 -4.34
C HIS A 124 -6.74 -14.53 -4.88
N SER A 125 -6.71 -14.70 -6.21
CA SER A 125 -6.80 -16.00 -6.85
C SER A 125 -5.62 -16.91 -6.50
N ALA A 126 -4.41 -16.36 -6.48
CA ALA A 126 -3.21 -17.12 -6.16
C ALA A 126 -3.24 -17.66 -4.72
N LEU A 127 -3.64 -16.84 -3.75
CA LEU A 127 -3.78 -17.26 -2.36
C LEU A 127 -4.92 -18.24 -2.13
N PHE A 128 -6.03 -18.11 -2.86
CA PHE A 128 -7.14 -19.04 -2.79
C PHE A 128 -6.71 -20.45 -3.22
N THR A 129 -5.96 -20.56 -4.31
CA THR A 129 -5.37 -21.82 -4.76
C THR A 129 -4.35 -22.35 -3.75
N LEU A 130 -3.46 -21.50 -3.26
CA LEU A 130 -2.43 -21.85 -2.29
C LEU A 130 -3.02 -22.36 -0.97
N ALA A 131 -4.16 -21.80 -0.55
CA ALA A 131 -4.89 -22.20 0.66
C ALA A 131 -5.90 -23.37 0.43
N GLY A 132 -5.82 -24.05 -0.71
CA GLY A 132 -6.70 -25.19 -0.99
C GLY A 132 -8.19 -24.84 -1.08
N GLY A 133 -8.53 -23.66 -1.59
CA GLY A 133 -9.91 -23.20 -1.74
C GLY A 133 -10.49 -22.45 -0.54
N VAL A 134 -9.63 -22.06 0.42
CA VAL A 134 -10.05 -21.21 1.55
C VAL A 134 -9.77 -19.75 1.22
N ASP A 135 -10.79 -18.91 1.23
CA ASP A 135 -10.65 -17.47 1.01
C ASP A 135 -10.43 -16.72 2.33
N LEU A 136 -9.17 -16.43 2.64
CA LEU A 136 -8.77 -15.69 3.83
C LEU A 136 -9.34 -14.26 3.86
N THR A 137 -9.71 -13.69 2.71
CA THR A 137 -10.24 -12.32 2.64
C THR A 137 -11.69 -12.21 3.13
N GLN A 138 -12.36 -13.34 3.40
CA GLN A 138 -13.67 -13.33 4.05
C GLN A 138 -13.60 -12.93 5.53
N ILE A 139 -12.43 -13.03 6.14
CA ILE A 139 -12.20 -12.52 7.50
C ILE A 139 -12.22 -10.98 7.48
N HIS A 140 -13.01 -10.38 8.37
CA HIS A 140 -13.11 -8.93 8.49
C HIS A 140 -11.75 -8.29 8.81
N GLY A 141 -11.37 -7.25 8.04
CA GLY A 141 -10.09 -6.58 8.19
C GLY A 141 -8.91 -7.23 7.44
N LEU A 142 -9.08 -8.45 6.91
CA LEU A 142 -8.03 -9.14 6.14
C LEU A 142 -8.28 -8.95 4.63
N GLY A 143 -7.52 -8.07 3.99
CA GLY A 143 -7.52 -7.92 2.53
C GLY A 143 -6.48 -8.83 1.87
N PRO A 144 -6.47 -8.98 0.52
CA PRO A 144 -5.55 -9.87 -0.19
C PRO A 144 -4.08 -9.61 0.15
N TYR A 145 -3.66 -8.34 0.24
CA TYR A 145 -2.28 -8.00 0.60
C TYR A 145 -1.92 -8.36 2.04
N SER A 146 -2.85 -8.17 2.98
CA SER A 146 -2.64 -8.60 4.38
C SER A 146 -2.62 -10.11 4.50
N ALA A 147 -3.44 -10.83 3.74
CA ALA A 147 -3.43 -12.29 3.67
C ALA A 147 -2.12 -12.81 3.07
N LEU A 148 -1.60 -12.16 2.01
CA LEU A 148 -0.30 -12.48 1.45
C LEU A 148 0.82 -12.37 2.48
N ARG A 149 0.86 -11.26 3.21
CA ARG A 149 1.85 -11.05 4.27
C ARG A 149 1.76 -12.11 5.36
N LEU A 150 0.54 -12.46 5.77
CA LEU A 150 0.31 -13.52 6.76
C LEU A 150 0.84 -14.86 6.27
N VAL A 151 0.51 -15.23 5.03
CA VAL A 151 0.98 -16.49 4.42
C VAL A 151 2.49 -16.49 4.22
N ALA A 152 3.08 -15.37 3.84
CA ALA A 152 4.54 -15.24 3.69
C ALA A 152 5.29 -15.47 5.01
N GLU A 153 4.72 -15.02 6.15
CA GLU A 153 5.32 -15.19 7.47
C GLU A 153 5.04 -16.57 8.09
N CYS A 154 3.80 -17.04 7.96
CA CYS A 154 3.34 -18.27 8.63
C CYS A 154 3.51 -19.53 7.76
N GLY A 155 3.49 -19.37 6.44
CA GLY A 155 3.27 -20.48 5.50
C GLY A 155 1.82 -20.93 5.47
N THR A 156 1.56 -22.02 4.76
CA THR A 156 0.24 -22.68 4.68
C THR A 156 0.13 -23.92 5.54
N ASP A 157 1.25 -24.42 6.08
CA ASP A 157 1.28 -25.59 6.95
C ASP A 157 1.07 -25.17 8.41
N MET A 158 -0.15 -25.42 8.91
CA MET A 158 -0.53 -25.13 10.29
C MET A 158 -0.22 -26.27 11.28
N THR A 159 0.31 -27.40 10.81
CA THR A 159 0.63 -28.55 11.68
C THR A 159 1.73 -28.22 12.70
N ARG A 160 2.56 -27.20 12.42
CA ARG A 160 3.58 -26.67 13.32
C ARG A 160 3.01 -26.18 14.67
N TRP A 161 1.74 -25.84 14.70
CA TRP A 161 1.07 -25.36 15.92
C TRP A 161 -0.05 -26.32 16.33
N PRO A 162 0.16 -27.11 17.40
CA PRO A 162 -0.83 -28.11 17.81
C PRO A 162 -2.21 -27.55 18.16
N THR A 163 -2.28 -26.27 18.56
CA THR A 163 -3.53 -25.59 18.88
C THR A 163 -3.50 -24.13 18.46
N VAL A 164 -4.66 -23.51 18.32
CA VAL A 164 -4.82 -22.05 18.10
C VAL A 164 -4.07 -21.23 19.14
N LYS A 165 -4.01 -21.69 20.40
CA LYS A 165 -3.29 -21.02 21.49
C LYS A 165 -1.78 -20.97 21.21
N HIS A 166 -1.19 -22.02 20.66
CA HIS A 166 0.22 -22.03 20.28
C HIS A 166 0.48 -21.04 19.14
N PHE A 167 -0.40 -21.03 18.14
CA PHE A 167 -0.30 -20.10 17.01
C PHE A 167 -0.40 -18.62 17.45
N THR A 168 -1.42 -18.28 18.25
CA THR A 168 -1.58 -16.90 18.76
C THR A 168 -0.46 -16.49 19.71
N SER A 169 0.09 -17.42 20.48
CA SER A 169 1.26 -17.16 21.32
C SER A 169 2.52 -16.90 20.49
N TRP A 170 2.72 -17.67 19.43
CA TRP A 170 3.82 -17.45 18.49
C TRP A 170 3.71 -16.10 17.79
N LEU A 171 2.51 -15.69 17.38
CA LEU A 171 2.24 -14.36 16.83
C LEU A 171 2.36 -13.21 17.87
N THR A 172 2.71 -13.52 19.10
CA THR A 172 2.75 -12.55 20.22
C THR A 172 1.41 -11.89 20.54
N LEU A 173 0.30 -12.45 20.07
CA LEU A 173 -1.06 -11.97 20.32
C LEU A 173 -1.63 -12.47 21.64
N ALA A 174 -1.06 -13.51 22.23
CA ALA A 174 -1.49 -14.01 23.52
C ALA A 174 -1.16 -13.00 24.63
N PRO A 175 -2.13 -12.60 25.47
CA PRO A 175 -1.89 -11.68 26.55
C PRO A 175 -0.93 -12.31 27.58
N GLY A 176 0.16 -11.61 27.91
CA GLY A 176 1.08 -11.97 28.98
C GLY A 176 0.51 -11.59 30.34
N ASN A 177 -0.63 -12.20 30.71
CA ASN A 177 -1.31 -11.89 31.97
C ASN A 177 -0.43 -12.24 33.17
N LYS A 178 -0.05 -11.24 33.94
CA LYS A 178 0.53 -11.43 35.28
C LYS A 178 -0.60 -11.31 36.29
N ILE A 179 -0.88 -12.39 37.00
CA ILE A 179 -1.95 -12.45 38.00
C ILE A 179 -1.28 -12.74 39.36
N SER A 180 -1.66 -11.97 40.38
CA SER A 180 -1.26 -12.22 41.76
C SER A 180 -2.47 -11.95 42.67
N GLY A 181 -2.76 -12.89 43.59
CA GLY A 181 -3.87 -12.79 44.51
C GLY A 181 -5.25 -12.60 43.84
N GLY A 182 -5.44 -13.22 42.65
CA GLY A 182 -6.67 -13.08 41.86
C GLY A 182 -6.80 -11.75 41.09
N LYS A 183 -5.85 -10.82 41.23
CA LYS A 183 -5.83 -9.53 40.50
C LYS A 183 -4.90 -9.60 39.29
N VAL A 184 -5.38 -9.10 38.15
CA VAL A 184 -4.55 -8.96 36.93
C VAL A 184 -3.61 -7.77 37.13
N LEU A 185 -2.31 -8.03 37.25
CA LEU A 185 -1.27 -7.00 37.39
C LEU A 185 -0.86 -6.40 36.02
N SER A 186 -0.91 -7.18 34.97
CA SER A 186 -0.61 -6.74 33.60
C SER A 186 -1.29 -7.66 32.60
N SER A 187 -1.82 -7.08 31.53
CA SER A 187 -2.42 -7.79 30.38
C SER A 187 -1.72 -7.42 29.06
N ARG A 188 -0.48 -6.95 29.11
CA ARG A 188 0.26 -6.58 27.88
C ARG A 188 0.56 -7.84 27.06
N THR A 189 0.39 -7.76 25.76
CA THR A 189 0.95 -8.70 24.81
C THR A 189 2.48 -8.61 24.85
N ARG A 190 3.16 -9.70 24.55
CA ARG A 190 4.63 -9.74 24.50
C ARG A 190 5.17 -8.89 23.35
#